data_e982993109076cefbccf74f6e6c8d090
#
_entry.id   e982993109076cefbccf74f6e6c8d090
#
_cell.length_a   1.000
_cell.length_b   1.000
_cell.length_c   1.000
_cell.angle_alpha   90.00
_cell.angle_beta   90.00
_cell.angle_gamma   90.00
#
_symmetry.space_group_name_H-M   'P 1'
#
loop_
_entity.id
_entity.type
_entity.pdbx_description
1 polymer ?
#
loop_
_entity_poly.entity_id
_entity_poly.type
_entity_poly.pdbx_seq_one_letter_code
_entity_poly.pdbx_strand_id
1 'polypeptide(L)'
;MKKAVLSLFLFCAAVGIQAQTDRDACWLNAATGAWEWGFFKDFAVHDARQWQYASVKEGRKKTAVTLRSGKETLQLEIRYRNDSVCTIAVNDGKAQTYRLWDSTKGILSYLPADDTPPQPCSYREDSVTLCGYLPGMEHATFTCSMPQLTEYPKFQTQTDSLGRFRLRFPAFGPAQALCRIAGRTFTLLFSPEQDYYLYMNGRTPILMGEDARTSNELLAIGMNLDVFSPTEGDIHSVDNRTCLDEVRHELARRERQLDSLFGKHPNLSRRYRTLKEEEIRYSALHRLAYQHYNLSDFGEKRLSPEIIQAIDSLCHAIPPVPYTIFPDYHGFLQQSVYYQYQQFLGRFAVMIDLEKLQQVLPWQEDLHLPDTLLQLIDRTVDMGRKFSRDNPADSTAMQAYDENHFKIAREIHQFPEFR
;
A
#
# COMPACT_ATOMS: atom_id res chain seq x y z
N MET A 1 30.84 -26.73 -55.33
CA MET A 1 31.22 -25.83 -54.22
C MET A 1 30.32 -24.59 -54.04
N LYS A 2 29.71 -23.99 -55.08
CA LYS A 2 28.84 -22.78 -54.93
C LYS A 2 27.49 -23.03 -54.22
N LYS A 3 26.92 -24.23 -54.26
CA LYS A 3 25.63 -24.53 -53.57
C LYS A 3 25.76 -24.77 -52.04
N ALA A 4 26.92 -25.23 -51.57
CA ALA A 4 27.14 -25.46 -50.13
C ALA A 4 27.36 -24.14 -49.35
N VAL A 5 27.95 -23.13 -49.98
CA VAL A 5 28.18 -21.80 -49.38
C VAL A 5 26.87 -21.04 -49.24
N LEU A 6 25.93 -21.18 -50.19
CA LEU A 6 24.60 -20.55 -50.10
C LEU A 6 23.71 -21.12 -48.98
N SER A 7 23.81 -22.44 -48.71
CA SER A 7 23.12 -23.08 -47.61
C SER A 7 23.67 -22.66 -46.24
N LEU A 8 24.99 -22.45 -46.14
CA LEU A 8 25.60 -22.03 -44.87
C LEU A 8 25.25 -20.58 -44.53
N PHE A 9 25.13 -19.68 -45.53
CA PHE A 9 24.71 -18.31 -45.33
C PHE A 9 23.22 -18.20 -44.95
N LEU A 10 22.35 -19.05 -45.50
CA LEU A 10 20.95 -19.13 -45.13
C LEU A 10 20.78 -19.70 -43.70
N PHE A 11 21.62 -20.63 -43.28
CA PHE A 11 21.60 -21.20 -41.93
C PHE A 11 22.11 -20.19 -40.88
N CYS A 12 23.15 -19.42 -41.19
CA CYS A 12 23.63 -18.35 -40.30
C CYS A 12 22.65 -17.17 -40.20
N ALA A 13 21.91 -16.84 -41.27
CA ALA A 13 20.88 -15.82 -41.22
C ALA A 13 19.66 -16.28 -40.38
N ALA A 14 19.27 -17.58 -40.45
CA ALA A 14 18.20 -18.14 -39.63
C ALA A 14 18.57 -18.21 -38.15
N VAL A 15 19.82 -18.52 -37.80
CA VAL A 15 20.27 -18.60 -36.39
C VAL A 15 20.36 -17.22 -35.76
N GLY A 16 20.66 -16.14 -36.51
CA GLY A 16 20.74 -14.78 -36.00
C GLY A 16 19.37 -14.18 -35.64
N ILE A 17 18.30 -14.68 -36.27
CA ILE A 17 16.94 -14.15 -36.12
C ILE A 17 16.14 -14.92 -35.05
N GLN A 18 16.38 -16.23 -34.90
CA GLN A 18 15.85 -17.02 -33.77
C GLN A 18 16.38 -16.53 -32.41
N ALA A 19 17.57 -15.89 -32.37
CA ALA A 19 18.15 -15.39 -31.13
C ALA A 19 17.43 -14.19 -30.52
N GLN A 20 16.59 -13.46 -31.28
CA GLN A 20 15.83 -12.31 -30.78
C GLN A 20 14.44 -12.70 -30.21
N THR A 21 13.86 -13.78 -30.73
CA THR A 21 12.58 -14.33 -30.21
C THR A 21 12.77 -15.27 -29.03
N ASP A 22 14.00 -15.75 -28.79
CA ASP A 22 14.32 -16.64 -27.67
C ASP A 22 14.67 -15.92 -26.35
N ARG A 23 14.70 -14.59 -26.34
CA ARG A 23 15.00 -13.79 -25.15
C ARG A 23 13.81 -12.95 -24.76
N ASP A 24 13.47 -13.02 -23.48
CA ASP A 24 12.50 -12.11 -22.88
C ASP A 24 12.91 -10.65 -23.14
N ALA A 25 12.03 -9.88 -23.76
CA ALA A 25 12.30 -8.51 -24.16
C ALA A 25 11.19 -7.57 -23.67
N CYS A 26 11.53 -6.68 -22.76
CA CYS A 26 10.64 -5.60 -22.30
C CYS A 26 11.03 -4.30 -23.02
N TRP A 27 10.08 -3.71 -23.73
CA TRP A 27 10.29 -2.51 -24.53
C TRP A 27 9.60 -1.32 -23.89
N LEU A 28 10.40 -0.32 -23.53
CA LEU A 28 9.96 0.91 -22.91
C LEU A 28 9.75 1.99 -23.97
N ASN A 29 8.66 2.70 -23.90
CA ASN A 29 8.42 3.87 -24.74
C ASN A 29 9.52 4.91 -24.54
N ALA A 30 10.16 5.33 -25.60
CA ALA A 30 11.32 6.22 -25.51
C ALA A 30 10.99 7.63 -25.03
N ALA A 31 9.73 8.07 -25.14
CA ALA A 31 9.28 9.38 -24.72
C ALA A 31 8.82 9.41 -23.24
N THR A 32 8.14 8.35 -22.79
CA THR A 32 7.53 8.29 -21.44
C THR A 32 8.32 7.43 -20.46
N GLY A 33 9.16 6.51 -20.96
CA GLY A 33 9.83 5.49 -20.17
C GLY A 33 8.89 4.37 -19.67
N ALA A 34 7.61 4.41 -20.03
CA ALA A 34 6.65 3.39 -19.65
C ALA A 34 6.95 2.05 -20.35
N TRP A 35 6.82 0.96 -19.62
CA TRP A 35 6.86 -0.36 -20.23
C TRP A 35 5.52 -0.63 -20.93
N GLU A 36 5.54 -0.66 -22.26
CA GLU A 36 4.33 -0.85 -23.07
C GLU A 36 4.30 -2.20 -23.79
N TRP A 37 5.44 -2.80 -24.10
CA TRP A 37 5.53 -4.07 -24.82
C TRP A 37 6.44 -5.06 -24.12
N GLY A 38 5.94 -6.27 -23.88
CA GLY A 38 6.73 -7.43 -23.50
C GLY A 38 6.63 -8.49 -24.62
N PHE A 39 7.76 -8.94 -25.16
CA PHE A 39 7.82 -10.07 -26.07
C PHE A 39 8.55 -11.22 -25.39
N PHE A 40 7.83 -12.30 -25.13
CA PHE A 40 8.31 -13.50 -24.49
C PHE A 40 8.23 -14.67 -25.47
N LYS A 41 8.84 -15.82 -25.14
CA LYS A 41 8.89 -16.97 -26.04
C LYS A 41 7.54 -17.38 -26.60
N ASP A 42 6.53 -17.51 -25.75
CA ASP A 42 5.23 -18.09 -26.13
C ASP A 42 4.08 -17.09 -26.16
N PHE A 43 4.32 -15.85 -25.73
CA PHE A 43 3.29 -14.80 -25.65
C PHE A 43 3.91 -13.40 -25.67
N ALA A 44 3.07 -12.41 -25.94
CA ALA A 44 3.40 -11.01 -25.75
C ALA A 44 2.53 -10.39 -24.65
N VAL A 45 2.97 -9.25 -24.11
CA VAL A 45 2.23 -8.44 -23.14
C VAL A 45 2.10 -7.03 -23.66
N HIS A 46 0.89 -6.49 -23.61
CA HIS A 46 0.55 -5.11 -23.93
C HIS A 46 -0.71 -4.71 -23.19
N ASP A 47 -0.78 -3.47 -22.71
CA ASP A 47 -1.89 -2.95 -21.90
C ASP A 47 -2.23 -3.86 -20.70
N ALA A 48 -1.20 -4.30 -20.00
CA ALA A 48 -1.27 -5.22 -18.86
C ALA A 48 -1.99 -6.57 -19.17
N ARG A 49 -2.18 -6.90 -20.45
CA ARG A 49 -2.84 -8.12 -20.92
C ARG A 49 -1.85 -9.02 -21.65
N GLN A 50 -2.12 -10.33 -21.53
CA GLN A 50 -1.37 -11.34 -22.27
C GLN A 50 -2.00 -11.58 -23.63
N TRP A 51 -1.14 -11.64 -24.67
CA TRP A 51 -1.49 -11.85 -26.07
C TRP A 51 -0.78 -13.10 -26.60
N GLN A 52 -1.46 -13.89 -27.37
CA GLN A 52 -0.89 -15.05 -28.06
C GLN A 52 -0.36 -14.63 -29.45
N TYR A 53 0.75 -15.20 -29.87
CA TYR A 53 1.22 -15.04 -31.24
C TYR A 53 0.33 -15.85 -32.18
N ALA A 54 -0.41 -15.15 -33.06
CA ALA A 54 -1.15 -15.76 -34.16
C ALA A 54 -0.27 -15.96 -35.39
N SER A 55 0.66 -15.02 -35.66
CA SER A 55 1.69 -15.17 -36.68
C SER A 55 2.86 -14.23 -36.43
N VAL A 56 4.05 -14.68 -36.81
CA VAL A 56 5.26 -13.85 -36.86
C VAL A 56 5.86 -14.01 -38.27
N LYS A 57 6.01 -12.90 -39.00
CA LYS A 57 6.60 -12.87 -40.33
C LYS A 57 7.80 -11.95 -40.33
N GLU A 58 8.97 -12.55 -40.37
CA GLU A 58 10.24 -11.82 -40.38
C GLU A 58 10.59 -11.43 -41.79
N GLY A 59 10.88 -10.14 -42.00
CA GLY A 59 11.36 -9.59 -43.23
C GLY A 59 12.72 -8.92 -43.04
N ARG A 60 13.40 -8.67 -44.13
CA ARG A 60 14.76 -8.10 -44.09
C ARG A 60 14.86 -6.73 -43.39
N LYS A 61 13.77 -5.93 -43.39
CA LYS A 61 13.75 -4.58 -42.85
C LYS A 61 12.70 -4.41 -41.73
N LYS A 62 11.78 -5.35 -41.59
CA LYS A 62 10.70 -5.26 -40.64
C LYS A 62 10.20 -6.66 -40.25
N THR A 63 9.70 -6.78 -39.04
CA THR A 63 8.99 -7.95 -38.54
C THR A 63 7.50 -7.59 -38.40
N ALA A 64 6.63 -8.37 -39.03
CA ALA A 64 5.19 -8.25 -38.87
C ALA A 64 4.70 -9.30 -37.85
N VAL A 65 4.05 -8.87 -36.79
CA VAL A 65 3.54 -9.74 -35.73
C VAL A 65 2.02 -9.56 -35.63
N THR A 66 1.29 -10.68 -35.64
CA THR A 66 -0.15 -10.67 -35.34
C THR A 66 -0.34 -11.28 -33.98
N LEU A 67 -0.96 -10.53 -33.07
CA LEU A 67 -1.28 -10.93 -31.71
C LEU A 67 -2.79 -11.12 -31.58
N ARG A 68 -3.23 -12.07 -30.74
CA ARG A 68 -4.63 -12.33 -30.43
C ARG A 68 -4.86 -12.47 -28.93
N SER A 69 -5.91 -11.81 -28.42
CA SER A 69 -6.42 -12.00 -27.06
C SER A 69 -7.94 -12.07 -27.09
N GLY A 70 -8.49 -13.27 -26.87
CA GLY A 70 -9.92 -13.54 -27.06
C GLY A 70 -10.37 -13.26 -28.50
N LYS A 71 -11.25 -12.26 -28.69
CA LYS A 71 -11.76 -11.81 -29.98
C LYS A 71 -10.93 -10.67 -30.60
N GLU A 72 -10.06 -10.08 -29.83
CA GLU A 72 -9.24 -8.94 -30.26
C GLU A 72 -7.99 -9.41 -31.02
N THR A 73 -7.59 -8.62 -32.00
CA THR A 73 -6.39 -8.89 -32.80
C THR A 73 -5.62 -7.58 -32.96
N LEU A 74 -4.31 -7.62 -32.74
CA LEU A 74 -3.39 -6.53 -33.02
C LEU A 74 -2.43 -6.93 -34.12
N GLN A 75 -2.21 -6.02 -35.06
CA GLN A 75 -1.19 -6.15 -36.11
C GLN A 75 -0.06 -5.19 -35.80
N LEU A 76 1.15 -5.72 -35.62
CA LEU A 76 2.32 -4.93 -35.30
C LEU A 76 3.28 -4.93 -36.48
N GLU A 77 3.83 -3.78 -36.79
CA GLU A 77 5.00 -3.64 -37.64
C GLU A 77 6.19 -3.16 -36.78
N ILE A 78 7.17 -4.02 -36.57
CA ILE A 78 8.37 -3.75 -35.77
C ILE A 78 9.54 -3.52 -36.70
N ARG A 79 10.25 -2.40 -36.52
CA ARG A 79 11.49 -2.09 -37.25
C ARG A 79 12.61 -1.84 -36.26
N TYR A 80 13.60 -2.70 -36.23
CA TYR A 80 14.79 -2.56 -35.40
C TYR A 80 15.76 -1.56 -36.01
N ARG A 81 16.20 -0.57 -35.24
CA ARG A 81 17.30 0.33 -35.59
C ARG A 81 18.65 -0.25 -35.19
N ASN A 82 18.66 -0.91 -34.02
CA ASN A 82 19.77 -1.70 -33.48
C ASN A 82 19.18 -2.67 -32.41
N ASP A 83 20.04 -3.39 -31.69
CA ASP A 83 19.64 -4.40 -30.69
C ASP A 83 18.88 -3.83 -29.49
N SER A 84 18.95 -2.51 -29.26
CA SER A 84 18.33 -1.86 -28.09
C SER A 84 17.29 -0.80 -28.44
N VAL A 85 17.03 -0.54 -29.73
CA VAL A 85 16.07 0.48 -30.18
C VAL A 85 15.24 -0.05 -31.35
N CYS A 86 13.94 0.01 -31.22
CA CYS A 86 13.02 -0.29 -32.32
C CYS A 86 11.92 0.77 -32.46
N THR A 87 11.18 0.69 -33.56
CA THR A 87 9.91 1.38 -33.73
C THR A 87 8.82 0.35 -33.92
N ILE A 88 7.67 0.54 -33.27
CA ILE A 88 6.49 -0.31 -33.35
C ILE A 88 5.31 0.52 -33.82
N ALA A 89 4.66 0.09 -34.89
CA ALA A 89 3.37 0.60 -35.34
C ALA A 89 2.30 -0.45 -35.07
N VAL A 90 1.14 -0.04 -34.57
CA VAL A 90 0.01 -0.91 -34.21
C VAL A 90 -1.14 -0.60 -35.16
N ASN A 91 -1.71 -1.62 -35.83
CA ASN A 91 -2.89 -1.50 -36.71
C ASN A 91 -2.74 -0.36 -37.74
N ASP A 92 -1.59 -0.28 -38.41
CA ASP A 92 -1.24 0.79 -39.37
C ASP A 92 -1.21 2.21 -38.78
N GLY A 93 -1.19 2.33 -37.45
CA GLY A 93 -1.06 3.59 -36.73
C GLY A 93 0.33 4.21 -36.82
N LYS A 94 0.50 5.35 -36.17
CA LYS A 94 1.81 6.03 -36.11
C LYS A 94 2.83 5.20 -35.33
N ALA A 95 3.99 4.95 -35.97
CA ALA A 95 5.09 4.24 -35.31
C ALA A 95 5.67 5.03 -34.13
N GLN A 96 5.80 4.39 -33.00
CA GLN A 96 6.45 4.94 -31.79
C GLN A 96 7.83 4.31 -31.62
N THR A 97 8.74 5.03 -30.94
CA THR A 97 10.09 4.54 -30.69
C THR A 97 10.16 3.93 -29.29
N TYR A 98 10.82 2.78 -29.20
CA TYR A 98 10.99 2.03 -27.96
C TYR A 98 12.47 1.71 -27.71
N ARG A 99 12.82 1.59 -26.43
CA ARG A 99 14.13 1.15 -25.95
C ARG A 99 13.99 -0.16 -25.21
N LEU A 100 14.90 -1.10 -25.50
CA LEU A 100 14.96 -2.36 -24.77
C LEU A 100 15.38 -2.09 -23.33
N TRP A 101 14.60 -2.62 -22.38
CA TRP A 101 14.95 -2.55 -20.96
C TRP A 101 16.15 -3.44 -20.65
N ASP A 102 17.14 -2.86 -20.03
CA ASP A 102 18.31 -3.52 -19.49
C ASP A 102 18.25 -3.41 -17.96
N SER A 103 17.93 -4.52 -17.30
CA SER A 103 17.77 -4.57 -15.84
C SER A 103 19.03 -4.15 -15.08
N THR A 104 20.21 -4.19 -15.71
CA THR A 104 21.47 -3.79 -15.08
C THR A 104 21.60 -2.27 -14.93
N LYS A 105 20.92 -1.52 -15.80
CA LYS A 105 20.92 -0.04 -15.77
C LYS A 105 19.89 0.56 -14.82
N GLY A 106 18.94 -0.26 -14.36
CA GLY A 106 17.80 0.20 -13.57
C GLY A 106 16.81 1.05 -14.37
N ILE A 107 15.54 1.03 -13.94
CA ILE A 107 14.43 1.70 -14.65
C ILE A 107 14.59 3.23 -14.69
N LEU A 108 15.15 3.85 -13.65
CA LEU A 108 15.30 5.31 -13.56
C LEU A 108 16.11 5.91 -14.71
N SER A 109 17.03 5.13 -15.32
CA SER A 109 17.80 5.60 -16.47
C SER A 109 16.97 5.77 -17.76
N TYR A 110 15.75 5.25 -17.77
CA TYR A 110 14.82 5.33 -18.91
C TYR A 110 13.70 6.34 -18.69
N LEU A 111 13.42 6.72 -17.43
CA LEU A 111 12.35 7.63 -17.10
C LEU A 111 12.75 9.09 -17.38
N PRO A 112 11.94 9.88 -18.11
CA PRO A 112 12.13 11.32 -18.22
C PRO A 112 11.75 12.00 -16.90
N ALA A 113 12.14 13.25 -16.69
CA ALA A 113 11.60 14.08 -15.62
C ALA A 113 10.07 14.22 -15.79
N ASP A 114 9.34 14.28 -14.67
CA ASP A 114 7.87 14.37 -14.66
C ASP A 114 7.40 15.20 -13.47
N ASP A 115 6.98 16.41 -13.74
CA ASP A 115 6.45 17.35 -12.76
C ASP A 115 4.92 17.29 -12.64
N THR A 116 4.28 16.27 -13.26
CA THR A 116 2.84 16.09 -13.19
C THR A 116 2.43 15.86 -11.73
N PRO A 117 1.53 16.68 -11.17
CA PRO A 117 1.06 16.48 -9.80
C PRO A 117 0.22 15.20 -9.68
N PRO A 118 0.12 14.62 -8.48
CA PRO A 118 -0.84 13.55 -8.24
C PRO A 118 -2.26 14.01 -8.60
N GLN A 119 -3.04 13.11 -9.16
CA GLN A 119 -4.45 13.37 -9.39
C GLN A 119 -5.19 13.26 -8.05
N PRO A 120 -6.25 14.06 -7.85
CA PRO A 120 -7.13 13.88 -6.70
C PRO A 120 -7.65 12.46 -6.66
N CYS A 121 -7.54 11.82 -5.50
CA CYS A 121 -8.02 10.47 -5.31
C CYS A 121 -9.51 10.47 -4.96
N SER A 122 -10.30 9.61 -5.61
CA SER A 122 -11.63 9.26 -5.15
C SER A 122 -11.56 7.90 -4.44
N TYR A 123 -11.93 7.85 -3.18
CA TYR A 123 -12.07 6.57 -2.48
C TYR A 123 -13.37 5.91 -2.91
N ARG A 124 -13.23 4.93 -3.78
CA ARG A 124 -14.32 4.11 -4.27
C ARG A 124 -13.85 2.66 -4.35
N GLU A 125 -14.64 1.76 -3.81
CA GLU A 125 -14.34 0.33 -3.92
C GLU A 125 -14.48 -0.12 -5.37
N ASP A 126 -13.39 -0.69 -5.90
CA ASP A 126 -13.35 -1.40 -7.16
C ASP A 126 -12.25 -2.46 -7.15
N SER A 127 -12.13 -3.23 -8.24
CA SER A 127 -11.14 -4.29 -8.32
C SER A 127 -9.88 -3.85 -9.04
N VAL A 128 -8.76 -4.39 -8.57
CA VAL A 128 -7.47 -4.38 -9.25
C VAL A 128 -7.20 -5.76 -9.81
N THR A 129 -6.69 -5.86 -11.04
CA THR A 129 -6.15 -7.10 -11.57
C THR A 129 -4.63 -6.99 -11.71
N LEU A 130 -3.90 -7.85 -11.01
CA LEU A 130 -2.45 -8.02 -11.18
C LEU A 130 -2.16 -9.35 -11.84
N CYS A 131 -1.68 -9.31 -13.07
CA CYS A 131 -1.09 -10.44 -13.76
C CYS A 131 0.43 -10.39 -13.64
N GLY A 132 1.12 -11.51 -13.87
CA GLY A 132 2.57 -11.47 -13.92
C GLY A 132 3.21 -12.70 -14.53
N TYR A 133 4.49 -12.52 -14.87
CA TYR A 133 5.38 -13.57 -15.35
C TYR A 133 6.70 -13.51 -14.60
N LEU A 134 7.01 -14.57 -13.88
CA LEU A 134 8.14 -14.69 -12.97
C LEU A 134 8.91 -15.97 -13.30
N PRO A 135 9.69 -15.98 -14.40
CA PRO A 135 10.42 -17.19 -14.82
C PRO A 135 11.35 -17.67 -13.71
N GLY A 136 11.37 -19.00 -13.49
CA GLY A 136 12.13 -19.63 -12.42
C GLY A 136 11.43 -19.59 -11.05
N MET A 137 10.14 -19.22 -11.00
CA MET A 137 9.32 -19.19 -9.78
C MET A 137 8.01 -19.97 -10.00
N GLU A 138 8.12 -21.17 -10.55
CA GLU A 138 6.98 -22.06 -10.80
C GLU A 138 6.41 -22.55 -9.46
N HIS A 139 5.07 -22.64 -9.37
CA HIS A 139 4.33 -23.10 -8.19
C HIS A 139 4.64 -22.32 -6.89
N ALA A 140 5.17 -21.10 -7.01
CA ALA A 140 5.44 -20.24 -5.87
C ALA A 140 4.18 -19.47 -5.46
N THR A 141 4.01 -19.24 -4.15
CA THR A 141 2.92 -18.43 -3.63
C THR A 141 3.29 -16.93 -3.74
N PHE A 142 2.50 -16.20 -4.51
CA PHE A 142 2.53 -14.74 -4.55
C PHE A 142 1.52 -14.18 -3.54
N THR A 143 1.95 -13.26 -2.70
CA THR A 143 1.07 -12.59 -1.74
C THR A 143 1.14 -11.08 -1.90
N CYS A 144 -0.01 -10.42 -1.73
CA CYS A 144 -0.17 -8.99 -1.74
C CYS A 144 -0.93 -8.59 -0.47
N SER A 145 -0.32 -7.79 0.38
CA SER A 145 -0.98 -7.21 1.57
C SER A 145 -1.12 -5.71 1.34
N MET A 146 -2.34 -5.21 1.47
CA MET A 146 -2.66 -3.83 1.13
C MET A 146 -3.53 -3.20 2.22
N PRO A 147 -3.15 -2.04 2.77
CA PRO A 147 -4.01 -1.32 3.71
C PRO A 147 -5.29 -0.86 3.00
N GLN A 148 -6.40 -0.97 3.70
CA GLN A 148 -7.68 -0.33 3.39
C GLN A 148 -8.03 0.62 4.54
N LEU A 149 -9.14 1.32 4.46
CA LEU A 149 -9.47 2.33 5.49
C LEU A 149 -9.53 1.77 6.91
N THR A 150 -10.03 0.54 7.08
CA THR A 150 -10.23 -0.10 8.39
C THR A 150 -9.56 -1.46 8.53
N GLU A 151 -9.01 -2.00 7.44
CA GLU A 151 -8.49 -3.37 7.38
C GLU A 151 -7.13 -3.42 6.69
N TYR A 152 -6.40 -4.51 6.93
CA TYR A 152 -5.15 -4.81 6.25
C TYR A 152 -5.21 -6.21 5.61
N PRO A 153 -6.05 -6.39 4.58
CA PRO A 153 -6.28 -7.69 3.97
C PRO A 153 -5.04 -8.21 3.25
N LYS A 154 -4.96 -9.53 3.21
CA LYS A 154 -3.93 -10.27 2.49
C LYS A 154 -4.56 -11.11 1.38
N PHE A 155 -4.13 -10.87 0.16
CA PHE A 155 -4.54 -11.60 -1.03
C PHE A 155 -3.41 -12.51 -1.49
N GLN A 156 -3.74 -13.68 -2.07
CA GLN A 156 -2.72 -14.62 -2.53
C GLN A 156 -3.16 -15.42 -3.75
N THR A 157 -2.18 -15.84 -4.54
CA THR A 157 -2.33 -16.76 -5.66
C THR A 157 -1.07 -17.60 -5.81
N GLN A 158 -1.11 -18.63 -6.66
CA GLN A 158 0.09 -19.41 -7.01
C GLN A 158 0.46 -19.16 -8.47
N THR A 159 1.75 -19.18 -8.76
CA THR A 159 2.25 -19.20 -10.12
C THR A 159 2.01 -20.58 -10.75
N ASP A 160 1.74 -20.59 -12.05
CA ASP A 160 1.61 -21.83 -12.82
C ASP A 160 2.99 -22.48 -13.12
N SER A 161 2.98 -23.59 -13.89
CA SER A 161 4.20 -24.31 -14.30
C SER A 161 5.15 -23.50 -15.19
N LEU A 162 4.75 -22.32 -15.62
CA LEU A 162 5.57 -21.37 -16.41
C LEU A 162 5.94 -20.12 -15.62
N GLY A 163 5.58 -20.04 -14.32
CA GLY A 163 5.83 -18.85 -13.49
C GLY A 163 4.85 -17.71 -13.73
N ARG A 164 3.67 -17.96 -14.33
CA ARG A 164 2.65 -16.92 -14.58
C ARG A 164 1.61 -16.96 -13.47
N PHE A 165 1.04 -15.81 -13.16
CA PHE A 165 -0.05 -15.72 -12.18
C PHE A 165 -1.08 -14.67 -12.57
N ARG A 166 -2.25 -14.76 -11.95
CA ARG A 166 -3.29 -13.74 -11.97
C ARG A 166 -3.88 -13.63 -10.57
N LEU A 167 -3.97 -12.42 -10.06
CA LEU A 167 -4.57 -12.07 -8.79
C LEU A 167 -5.56 -10.92 -9.00
N ARG A 168 -6.79 -11.08 -8.53
CA ARG A 168 -7.79 -10.02 -8.52
C ARG A 168 -8.22 -9.77 -7.08
N PHE A 169 -8.27 -8.50 -6.69
CA PHE A 169 -8.60 -8.11 -5.32
C PHE A 169 -9.27 -6.73 -5.30
N PRO A 170 -10.13 -6.47 -4.29
CA PRO A 170 -10.76 -5.16 -4.12
C PRO A 170 -9.74 -4.14 -3.60
N ALA A 171 -9.92 -2.87 -4.00
CA ALA A 171 -9.21 -1.72 -3.49
C ALA A 171 -10.17 -0.55 -3.32
N PHE A 172 -10.04 0.22 -2.24
CA PHE A 172 -10.89 1.38 -1.95
C PHE A 172 -10.37 2.69 -2.54
N GLY A 173 -9.13 2.71 -2.95
CA GLY A 173 -8.43 3.86 -3.51
C GLY A 173 -7.01 3.46 -3.86
N PRO A 174 -6.18 4.37 -4.37
CA PRO A 174 -4.77 4.13 -4.55
C PRO A 174 -4.14 3.73 -3.22
N ALA A 175 -3.43 2.61 -3.19
CA ALA A 175 -2.85 2.08 -1.97
C ALA A 175 -1.48 1.45 -2.22
N GLN A 176 -0.59 1.64 -1.26
CA GLN A 176 0.70 0.98 -1.22
C GLN A 176 0.53 -0.47 -0.75
N ALA A 177 0.94 -1.42 -1.57
CA ALA A 177 0.82 -2.83 -1.27
C ALA A 177 2.18 -3.48 -1.07
N LEU A 178 2.31 -4.28 -0.01
CA LEU A 178 3.48 -5.10 0.25
C LEU A 178 3.32 -6.44 -0.46
N CYS A 179 4.13 -6.67 -1.49
CA CYS A 179 4.13 -7.89 -2.28
C CYS A 179 5.27 -8.82 -1.86
N ARG A 180 4.99 -10.13 -1.79
CA ARG A 180 5.99 -11.15 -1.41
C ARG A 180 5.89 -12.37 -2.33
N ILE A 181 7.04 -12.87 -2.77
CA ILE A 181 7.18 -14.14 -3.50
C ILE A 181 8.58 -14.73 -3.31
N ALA A 182 8.67 -16.02 -3.05
CA ALA A 182 9.93 -16.76 -2.94
C ALA A 182 10.99 -16.04 -2.07
N GLY A 183 10.59 -15.54 -0.90
CA GLY A 183 11.47 -14.80 0.03
C GLY A 183 11.83 -13.38 -0.37
N ARG A 184 11.31 -12.89 -1.49
CA ARG A 184 11.48 -11.49 -1.91
C ARG A 184 10.29 -10.66 -1.48
N THR A 185 10.59 -9.42 -1.08
CA THR A 185 9.59 -8.43 -0.66
C THR A 185 9.81 -7.14 -1.45
N PHE A 186 8.75 -6.56 -1.96
CA PHE A 186 8.77 -5.27 -2.66
C PHE A 186 7.42 -4.58 -2.55
N THR A 187 7.41 -3.26 -2.72
CA THR A 187 6.21 -2.43 -2.62
C THR A 187 5.76 -1.99 -4.00
N LEU A 188 4.46 -2.09 -4.24
CA LEU A 188 3.79 -1.58 -5.43
C LEU A 188 2.68 -0.61 -5.02
N LEU A 189 2.34 0.31 -5.91
CA LEU A 189 1.17 1.16 -5.81
C LEU A 189 0.11 0.64 -6.77
N PHE A 190 -1.11 0.45 -6.27
CA PHE A 190 -2.25 0.03 -7.08
C PHE A 190 -3.37 1.07 -6.99
N SER A 191 -4.01 1.35 -8.11
CA SER A 191 -5.21 2.15 -8.21
C SER A 191 -6.40 1.27 -8.58
N PRO A 192 -7.61 1.50 -8.01
CA PRO A 192 -8.82 0.79 -8.42
C PRO A 192 -9.09 0.92 -9.92
N GLU A 193 -9.84 -0.04 -10.49
CA GLU A 193 -10.21 -0.10 -11.93
C GLU A 193 -9.01 -0.32 -12.88
N GLN A 194 -7.80 -0.52 -12.37
CA GLN A 194 -6.60 -0.68 -13.18
C GLN A 194 -6.15 -2.14 -13.28
N ASP A 195 -5.65 -2.49 -14.45
CA ASP A 195 -4.97 -3.74 -14.71
C ASP A 195 -3.45 -3.51 -14.73
N TYR A 196 -2.71 -4.42 -14.10
CA TYR A 196 -1.25 -4.37 -14.03
C TYR A 196 -0.63 -5.68 -14.48
N TYR A 197 0.58 -5.59 -15.06
CA TYR A 197 1.39 -6.76 -15.38
C TYR A 197 2.78 -6.64 -14.77
N LEU A 198 3.15 -7.59 -13.93
CA LEU A 198 4.46 -7.67 -13.28
C LEU A 198 5.36 -8.64 -14.04
N TYR A 199 6.54 -8.21 -14.42
CA TYR A 199 7.60 -9.07 -14.90
C TYR A 199 8.81 -9.00 -13.98
N MET A 200 9.36 -10.14 -13.62
CA MET A 200 10.59 -10.22 -12.84
C MET A 200 11.44 -11.40 -13.29
N ASN A 201 12.53 -11.09 -13.96
CA ASN A 201 13.58 -12.05 -14.29
C ASN A 201 14.84 -11.69 -13.49
N GLY A 202 15.25 -12.54 -12.56
CA GLY A 202 16.33 -12.21 -11.64
C GLY A 202 15.87 -11.33 -10.46
N ARG A 203 16.56 -10.21 -10.18
CA ARG A 203 16.34 -9.43 -8.94
C ARG A 203 15.42 -8.23 -9.12
N THR A 204 15.34 -7.66 -10.28
CA THR A 204 14.66 -6.39 -10.51
C THR A 204 13.30 -6.63 -11.16
N PRO A 205 12.20 -6.34 -10.46
CA PRO A 205 10.87 -6.35 -11.06
C PRO A 205 10.62 -5.08 -11.88
N ILE A 206 9.71 -5.18 -12.87
CA ILE A 206 9.16 -4.05 -13.62
C ILE A 206 7.64 -4.22 -13.73
N LEU A 207 6.89 -3.13 -13.62
CA LEU A 207 5.44 -3.11 -13.68
C LEU A 207 4.97 -2.37 -14.94
N MET A 208 3.98 -2.94 -15.63
CA MET A 208 3.20 -2.32 -16.70
C MET A 208 1.83 -1.94 -16.16
N GLY A 209 1.28 -0.83 -16.59
CA GLY A 209 -0.05 -0.31 -16.24
C GLY A 209 -0.06 1.20 -16.40
N GLU A 210 -1.25 1.81 -16.38
CA GLU A 210 -1.42 3.25 -16.60
C GLU A 210 -0.66 4.08 -15.55
N ASP A 211 -0.75 3.72 -14.26
CA ASP A 211 -0.08 4.40 -13.14
C ASP A 211 1.21 3.70 -12.68
N ALA A 212 1.75 2.79 -13.47
CA ALA A 212 2.89 1.95 -13.09
C ALA A 212 4.19 2.74 -12.82
N ARG A 213 4.30 3.98 -13.28
CA ARG A 213 5.51 4.79 -13.14
C ARG A 213 5.94 4.92 -11.68
N THR A 214 5.04 5.33 -10.78
CA THR A 214 5.37 5.50 -9.35
C THR A 214 5.77 4.17 -8.70
N SER A 215 5.11 3.07 -9.07
CA SER A 215 5.52 1.72 -8.65
C SER A 215 6.92 1.35 -9.15
N ASN A 216 7.26 1.67 -10.39
CA ASN A 216 8.59 1.42 -10.94
C ASN A 216 9.68 2.28 -10.26
N GLU A 217 9.35 3.50 -9.84
CA GLU A 217 10.22 4.35 -9.02
C GLU A 217 10.42 3.75 -7.62
N LEU A 218 9.35 3.24 -6.98
CA LEU A 218 9.43 2.51 -5.70
C LEU A 218 10.31 1.26 -5.80
N LEU A 219 10.14 0.48 -6.88
CA LEU A 219 10.94 -0.71 -7.15
C LEU A 219 12.43 -0.39 -7.36
N ALA A 220 12.73 0.73 -8.01
CA ALA A 220 14.10 1.13 -8.34
C ALA A 220 14.87 1.68 -7.13
N ILE A 221 14.20 2.47 -6.29
CA ILE A 221 14.80 3.06 -5.10
C ILE A 221 14.87 2.03 -3.97
N GLY A 222 13.99 1.05 -3.98
CA GLY A 222 13.86 0.06 -2.92
C GLY A 222 13.25 0.64 -1.64
N MET A 223 13.12 -0.22 -0.62
CA MET A 223 12.61 0.15 0.72
C MET A 223 13.66 0.91 1.57
N ASN A 224 14.77 1.36 0.94
CA ASN A 224 15.92 1.95 1.64
C ASN A 224 15.69 3.38 2.19
N LEU A 225 14.56 3.98 1.94
CA LEU A 225 14.03 4.94 2.88
C LEU A 225 13.30 4.12 3.92
N ASP A 226 14.02 3.59 4.91
CA ASP A 226 13.41 3.04 6.10
C ASP A 226 12.49 4.09 6.68
N VAL A 227 11.26 4.03 6.22
CA VAL A 227 10.17 4.78 6.80
C VAL A 227 10.11 4.32 8.24
N PHE A 228 9.77 5.21 9.17
CA PHE A 228 9.51 4.89 10.56
C PHE A 228 8.89 3.51 10.73
N SER A 229 9.64 2.47 10.49
CA SER A 229 9.30 1.19 11.03
C SER A 229 9.78 1.30 12.49
N PRO A 230 8.89 1.37 13.46
CA PRO A 230 9.31 0.99 14.79
C PRO A 230 9.84 -0.43 14.57
N THR A 231 11.13 -0.62 14.63
CA THR A 231 11.68 -1.96 14.80
C THR A 231 10.88 -2.56 15.95
N GLU A 232 10.33 -3.75 15.77
CA GLU A 232 9.44 -4.39 16.74
C GLU A 232 10.06 -4.52 18.17
N GLY A 233 11.30 -4.08 18.36
CA GLY A 233 12.01 -4.02 19.63
C GLY A 233 12.14 -2.63 20.26
N ASP A 234 11.84 -1.53 19.54
CA ASP A 234 12.14 -0.16 19.99
C ASP A 234 10.88 0.69 20.28
N ILE A 235 9.75 0.08 20.50
CA ILE A 235 8.60 0.76 21.13
C ILE A 235 8.95 0.84 22.64
N HIS A 236 9.99 1.59 22.94
CA HIS A 236 10.25 1.95 24.33
C HIS A 236 9.13 2.87 24.77
N SER A 237 8.48 2.51 25.86
CA SER A 237 7.62 3.44 26.57
C SER A 237 8.47 4.65 26.95
N VAL A 238 8.17 5.79 26.33
CA VAL A 238 8.83 7.06 26.60
C VAL A 238 7.78 8.08 27.04
N ASP A 239 8.20 9.06 27.83
CA ASP A 239 7.32 10.15 28.21
C ASP A 239 6.92 11.02 26.99
N ASN A 240 5.85 11.81 27.16
CA ASN A 240 5.30 12.64 26.09
C ASN A 240 6.33 13.58 25.45
N ARG A 241 7.22 14.17 26.25
CA ARG A 241 8.21 15.13 25.76
C ARG A 241 9.27 14.44 24.93
N THR A 242 9.80 13.32 25.41
CA THR A 242 10.80 12.52 24.70
C THR A 242 10.23 12.03 23.36
N CYS A 243 8.99 11.50 23.37
CA CYS A 243 8.32 11.08 22.14
C CYS A 243 8.21 12.23 21.11
N LEU A 244 7.80 13.40 21.55
CA LEU A 244 7.65 14.57 20.67
C LEU A 244 8.99 15.02 20.08
N ASP A 245 10.04 15.05 20.88
CA ASP A 245 11.38 15.46 20.43
C ASP A 245 11.99 14.45 19.46
N GLU A 246 11.80 13.15 19.70
CA GLU A 246 12.21 12.07 18.78
C GLU A 246 11.49 12.18 17.44
N VAL A 247 10.17 12.36 17.44
CA VAL A 247 9.37 12.48 16.20
C VAL A 247 9.81 13.71 15.41
N ARG A 248 10.02 14.86 16.05
CA ARG A 248 10.49 16.09 15.38
C ARG A 248 11.86 15.91 14.74
N HIS A 249 12.78 15.29 15.48
CA HIS A 249 14.12 15.01 14.98
C HIS A 249 14.10 14.09 13.77
N GLU A 250 13.34 13.01 13.86
CA GLU A 250 13.22 12.03 12.80
C GLU A 250 12.52 12.60 11.57
N LEU A 251 11.45 13.38 11.73
CA LEU A 251 10.77 14.06 10.63
C LEU A 251 11.75 14.94 9.84
N ALA A 252 12.49 15.81 10.53
CA ALA A 252 13.50 16.66 9.90
C ALA A 252 14.64 15.87 9.23
N ARG A 253 15.01 14.72 9.79
CA ARG A 253 16.02 13.81 9.20
C ARG A 253 15.51 13.21 7.90
N ARG A 254 14.24 12.74 7.86
CA ARG A 254 13.63 12.12 6.69
C ARG A 254 13.39 13.11 5.55
N GLU A 255 12.96 14.31 5.86
CA GLU A 255 12.80 15.37 4.86
C GLU A 255 14.14 15.68 4.17
N ARG A 256 15.24 15.82 4.93
CA ARG A 256 16.60 16.00 4.37
C ARG A 256 17.05 14.80 3.52
N GLN A 257 16.73 13.57 3.93
CA GLN A 257 17.04 12.38 3.15
C GLN A 257 16.28 12.37 1.82
N LEU A 258 15.00 12.76 1.84
CA LEU A 258 14.18 12.88 0.66
C LEU A 258 14.74 13.93 -0.32
N ASP A 259 15.12 15.11 0.17
CA ASP A 259 15.75 16.14 -0.66
C ASP A 259 17.08 15.67 -1.26
N SER A 260 17.90 14.96 -0.49
CA SER A 260 19.14 14.35 -0.99
C SER A 260 18.87 13.30 -2.08
N LEU A 261 17.81 12.50 -1.93
CA LEU A 261 17.41 11.50 -2.92
C LEU A 261 17.01 12.17 -4.25
N PHE A 262 16.20 13.24 -4.21
CA PHE A 262 15.80 13.98 -5.40
C PHE A 262 16.98 14.71 -6.05
N GLY A 263 17.95 15.17 -5.26
CA GLY A 263 19.20 15.70 -5.78
C GLY A 263 20.03 14.67 -6.56
N LYS A 264 20.02 13.41 -6.13
CA LYS A 264 20.72 12.31 -6.81
C LYS A 264 19.95 11.74 -8.01
N HIS A 265 18.64 11.81 -7.99
CA HIS A 265 17.75 11.23 -8.99
C HIS A 265 16.75 12.28 -9.51
N PRO A 266 17.19 13.23 -10.35
CA PRO A 266 16.35 14.33 -10.81
C PRO A 266 15.19 13.88 -11.72
N ASN A 267 15.20 12.63 -12.17
CA ASN A 267 14.15 12.03 -13.00
C ASN A 267 12.99 11.44 -12.18
N LEU A 268 13.11 11.40 -10.85
CA LEU A 268 11.98 10.98 -10.00
C LEU A 268 10.81 11.95 -10.17
N SER A 269 9.60 11.38 -10.26
CA SER A 269 8.40 12.17 -10.52
C SER A 269 7.96 12.97 -9.30
N ARG A 270 7.23 14.06 -9.55
CA ARG A 270 6.55 14.81 -8.50
C ARG A 270 5.54 13.95 -7.72
N ARG A 271 4.89 12.99 -8.39
CA ARG A 271 3.98 12.03 -7.72
C ARG A 271 4.72 11.19 -6.69
N TYR A 272 5.92 10.69 -7.04
CA TYR A 272 6.75 9.95 -6.10
C TYR A 272 7.19 10.82 -4.92
N ARG A 273 7.51 12.09 -5.15
CA ARG A 273 7.85 13.04 -4.08
C ARG A 273 6.68 13.22 -3.12
N THR A 274 5.49 13.53 -3.62
CA THR A 274 4.28 13.70 -2.81
C THR A 274 3.96 12.44 -2.02
N LEU A 275 4.05 11.26 -2.67
CA LEU A 275 3.88 9.98 -2.01
C LEU A 275 4.79 9.84 -0.78
N LYS A 276 6.07 10.15 -0.92
CA LYS A 276 7.05 10.02 0.17
C LYS A 276 6.90 11.09 1.25
N GLU A 277 6.53 12.31 0.89
CA GLU A 277 6.22 13.37 1.84
C GLU A 277 5.01 13.03 2.72
N GLU A 278 3.94 12.51 2.12
CA GLU A 278 2.77 12.06 2.85
C GLU A 278 3.08 10.85 3.74
N GLU A 279 3.80 9.85 3.22
CA GLU A 279 4.23 8.67 3.97
C GLU A 279 5.04 9.05 5.22
N ILE A 280 6.00 9.96 5.10
CA ILE A 280 6.81 10.46 6.23
C ILE A 280 5.92 11.13 7.28
N ARG A 281 4.97 11.98 6.86
CA ARG A 281 4.07 12.69 7.77
C ARG A 281 3.09 11.76 8.47
N TYR A 282 2.48 10.80 7.74
CA TYR A 282 1.59 9.81 8.35
C TYR A 282 2.30 8.87 9.30
N SER A 283 3.56 8.54 9.04
CA SER A 283 4.38 7.77 9.95
C SER A 283 4.63 8.54 11.28
N ALA A 284 4.90 9.84 11.18
CA ALA A 284 5.02 10.70 12.35
C ALA A 284 3.69 10.82 13.13
N LEU A 285 2.56 10.98 12.41
CA LEU A 285 1.22 11.01 13.01
C LEU A 285 0.89 9.70 13.72
N HIS A 286 1.17 8.56 13.09
CA HIS A 286 0.96 7.25 13.68
C HIS A 286 1.76 7.09 14.97
N ARG A 287 3.04 7.48 14.99
CA ARG A 287 3.91 7.41 16.17
C ARG A 287 3.39 8.31 17.31
N LEU A 288 2.97 9.53 17.01
CA LEU A 288 2.39 10.44 18.01
C LEU A 288 1.05 9.92 18.55
N ALA A 289 0.17 9.43 17.68
CA ALA A 289 -1.11 8.87 18.10
C ALA A 289 -0.94 7.60 18.93
N TYR A 290 0.08 6.78 18.61
CA TYR A 290 0.38 5.56 19.38
C TYR A 290 0.87 5.84 20.79
N GLN A 291 1.37 7.06 21.08
CA GLN A 291 1.93 7.42 22.38
C GLN A 291 0.95 7.19 23.55
N HIS A 292 -0.36 7.24 23.32
CA HIS A 292 -1.34 7.02 24.37
C HIS A 292 -1.24 5.63 25.04
N TYR A 293 -0.72 4.61 24.34
CA TYR A 293 -0.49 3.28 24.94
C TYR A 293 0.65 3.29 25.95
N ASN A 294 1.59 4.21 25.80
CA ASN A 294 2.77 4.30 26.68
C ASN A 294 2.48 5.11 27.94
N LEU A 295 1.36 5.83 28.01
CA LEU A 295 1.08 6.77 29.11
C LEU A 295 0.94 6.09 30.48
N SER A 296 0.48 4.84 30.53
CA SER A 296 0.32 4.09 31.78
C SER A 296 1.65 3.88 32.50
N ASP A 297 2.75 3.73 31.76
CA ASP A 297 4.07 3.44 32.32
C ASP A 297 4.70 4.64 33.01
N PHE A 298 4.20 5.86 32.69
CA PHE A 298 4.69 7.13 33.24
C PHE A 298 3.69 7.79 34.18
N GLY A 299 2.59 7.10 34.53
CA GLY A 299 1.53 7.67 35.38
C GLY A 299 0.72 8.78 34.71
N GLU A 300 0.94 9.03 33.44
CA GLU A 300 0.19 9.98 32.64
C GLU A 300 -1.11 9.33 32.12
N LYS A 301 -2.21 10.08 32.12
CA LYS A 301 -3.51 9.57 31.68
C LYS A 301 -3.95 10.07 30.31
N ARG A 302 -3.22 11.04 29.74
CA ARG A 302 -3.60 11.70 28.49
C ARG A 302 -2.37 12.14 27.71
N LEU A 303 -2.54 12.22 26.38
CA LEU A 303 -1.54 12.90 25.54
C LEU A 303 -1.38 14.34 26.00
N SER A 304 -0.14 14.85 26.03
CA SER A 304 0.12 16.22 26.38
C SER A 304 -0.48 17.20 25.34
N PRO A 305 -0.82 18.43 25.74
CA PRO A 305 -1.31 19.46 24.80
C PRO A 305 -0.33 19.68 23.63
N GLU A 306 0.95 19.57 23.85
CA GLU A 306 2.00 19.74 22.83
C GLU A 306 1.96 18.61 21.78
N ILE A 307 1.70 17.36 22.18
CA ILE A 307 1.51 16.25 21.24
C ILE A 307 0.23 16.45 20.44
N ILE A 308 -0.87 16.83 21.07
CA ILE A 308 -2.14 17.12 20.38
C ILE A 308 -1.93 18.23 19.34
N GLN A 309 -1.27 19.31 19.73
CA GLN A 309 -0.96 20.42 18.80
C GLN A 309 -0.04 19.97 17.65
N ALA A 310 0.91 19.08 17.90
CA ALA A 310 1.77 18.54 16.85
C ALA A 310 0.98 17.66 15.88
N ILE A 311 0.06 16.82 16.37
CA ILE A 311 -0.85 16.02 15.53
C ILE A 311 -1.70 16.95 14.66
N ASP A 312 -2.33 17.97 15.24
CA ASP A 312 -3.15 18.93 14.51
C ASP A 312 -2.36 19.65 13.43
N SER A 313 -1.15 20.11 13.76
CA SER A 313 -0.27 20.80 12.81
C SER A 313 0.12 19.91 11.63
N LEU A 314 0.45 18.63 11.88
CA LEU A 314 0.78 17.66 10.84
C LEU A 314 -0.45 17.34 9.98
N CYS A 315 -1.63 17.16 10.59
CA CYS A 315 -2.87 16.93 9.86
C CYS A 315 -3.23 18.09 8.92
N HIS A 316 -3.01 19.35 9.36
CA HIS A 316 -3.23 20.53 8.51
C HIS A 316 -2.22 20.65 7.36
N ALA A 317 -1.02 20.08 7.51
CA ALA A 317 0.01 20.09 6.47
C ALA A 317 -0.18 19.01 5.39
N ILE A 318 -1.13 18.09 5.58
CA ILE A 318 -1.44 17.00 4.65
C ILE A 318 -2.81 17.28 4.01
N PRO A 319 -3.02 16.94 2.73
CA PRO A 319 -4.35 16.99 2.15
C PRO A 319 -5.35 16.18 3.00
N PRO A 320 -6.62 16.62 3.14
CA PRO A 320 -7.63 15.89 3.92
C PRO A 320 -7.89 14.47 3.39
N VAL A 321 -7.56 14.26 2.11
CA VAL A 321 -7.61 12.96 1.45
C VAL A 321 -6.19 12.69 0.94
N PRO A 322 -5.46 11.72 1.49
CA PRO A 322 -4.11 11.41 1.04
C PRO A 322 -4.10 10.89 -0.39
N TYR A 323 -2.99 11.14 -1.10
CA TYR A 323 -2.81 10.64 -2.46
C TYR A 323 -2.91 9.11 -2.54
N THR A 324 -2.49 8.43 -1.48
CA THR A 324 -2.53 6.96 -1.40
C THR A 324 -2.75 6.49 0.04
N ILE A 325 -3.32 5.30 0.19
CA ILE A 325 -3.47 4.65 1.48
C ILE A 325 -2.15 3.94 1.83
N PHE A 326 -1.56 4.32 2.96
CA PHE A 326 -0.34 3.73 3.50
C PHE A 326 -0.64 2.87 4.72
N PRO A 327 0.25 1.93 5.09
CA PRO A 327 0.16 1.25 6.38
C PRO A 327 0.07 2.20 7.57
N ASP A 328 0.89 3.26 7.59
CA ASP A 328 0.91 4.24 8.67
C ASP A 328 -0.33 5.13 8.71
N TYR A 329 -0.93 5.44 7.55
CA TYR A 329 -2.24 6.11 7.49
C TYR A 329 -3.33 5.26 8.15
N HIS A 330 -3.38 3.97 7.80
CA HIS A 330 -4.30 3.03 8.43
C HIS A 330 -4.06 2.93 9.94
N GLY A 331 -2.80 2.76 10.36
CA GLY A 331 -2.41 2.74 11.76
C GLY A 331 -2.80 4.02 12.50
N PHE A 332 -2.54 5.19 11.91
CA PHE A 332 -2.95 6.48 12.48
C PHE A 332 -4.46 6.58 12.68
N LEU A 333 -5.27 6.19 11.68
CA LEU A 333 -6.73 6.19 11.81
C LEU A 333 -7.20 5.29 12.94
N GLN A 334 -6.70 4.05 13.01
CA GLN A 334 -7.04 3.12 14.10
C GLN A 334 -6.70 3.71 15.46
N GLN A 335 -5.47 4.23 15.62
CA GLN A 335 -5.03 4.80 16.89
C GLN A 335 -5.84 6.04 17.29
N SER A 336 -6.14 6.90 16.33
CA SER A 336 -6.94 8.11 16.58
C SER A 336 -8.37 7.78 17.01
N VAL A 337 -9.02 6.84 16.33
CA VAL A 337 -10.37 6.38 16.70
C VAL A 337 -10.34 5.71 18.07
N TYR A 338 -9.36 4.83 18.32
CA TYR A 338 -9.22 4.14 19.60
C TYR A 338 -8.96 5.14 20.74
N TYR A 339 -8.06 6.11 20.54
CA TYR A 339 -7.80 7.15 21.55
C TYR A 339 -9.05 7.98 21.86
N GLN A 340 -9.78 8.41 20.85
CA GLN A 340 -11.03 9.15 21.04
C GLN A 340 -12.08 8.31 21.78
N TYR A 341 -12.18 7.03 21.42
CA TYR A 341 -13.07 6.09 22.11
C TYR A 341 -12.69 5.92 23.59
N GLN A 342 -11.40 5.75 23.88
CA GLN A 342 -10.89 5.66 25.26
C GLN A 342 -11.12 6.95 26.04
N GLN A 343 -10.93 8.12 25.42
CA GLN A 343 -11.24 9.42 26.06
C GLN A 343 -12.74 9.56 26.31
N PHE A 344 -13.58 9.10 25.39
CA PHE A 344 -15.04 9.06 25.58
C PHE A 344 -15.40 8.13 26.73
N LEU A 345 -14.92 6.90 26.73
CA LEU A 345 -15.14 5.95 27.83
C LEU A 345 -14.61 6.50 29.17
N GLY A 346 -13.40 7.08 29.16
CA GLY A 346 -12.78 7.65 30.33
C GLY A 346 -13.57 8.80 30.95
N ARG A 347 -14.24 9.62 30.12
CA ARG A 347 -15.16 10.65 30.63
C ARG A 347 -16.33 10.04 31.37
N PHE A 348 -16.85 8.91 30.91
CA PHE A 348 -17.92 8.20 31.60
C PHE A 348 -17.42 7.39 32.81
N ALA A 349 -16.26 6.72 32.68
CA ALA A 349 -15.71 5.90 33.77
C ALA A 349 -15.21 6.73 34.96
N VAL A 350 -14.62 7.91 34.71
CA VAL A 350 -14.21 8.83 35.81
C VAL A 350 -15.41 9.47 36.50
N MET A 351 -16.55 9.56 35.82
CA MET A 351 -17.73 10.25 36.36
C MET A 351 -18.66 9.33 37.14
N ILE A 352 -18.54 8.00 37.00
CA ILE A 352 -19.47 7.08 37.66
C ILE A 352 -18.72 5.89 38.25
N ASP A 353 -18.12 6.11 39.43
CA ASP A 353 -17.83 5.02 40.35
C ASP A 353 -19.16 4.50 40.88
N LEU A 354 -19.66 3.41 40.30
CA LEU A 354 -20.98 2.88 40.65
C LEU A 354 -21.09 2.51 42.11
N GLU A 355 -20.03 2.08 42.77
CA GLU A 355 -20.01 1.79 44.18
C GLU A 355 -20.14 3.08 45.01
N LYS A 356 -19.43 4.13 44.66
CA LYS A 356 -19.63 5.45 45.30
C LYS A 356 -20.98 6.05 45.01
N LEU A 357 -21.46 5.90 43.77
CA LEU A 357 -22.81 6.36 43.41
C LEU A 357 -23.85 5.66 44.25
N GLN A 358 -23.81 4.33 44.39
CA GLN A 358 -24.69 3.54 45.21
C GLN A 358 -24.66 3.99 46.71
N GLN A 359 -23.49 4.38 47.21
CA GLN A 359 -23.34 4.86 48.60
C GLN A 359 -23.89 6.26 48.80
N VAL A 360 -23.84 7.13 47.78
CA VAL A 360 -24.22 8.55 47.88
C VAL A 360 -25.71 8.75 47.57
N LEU A 361 -26.30 7.96 46.67
CA LEU A 361 -27.70 8.08 46.27
C LEU A 361 -28.70 8.12 47.43
N PRO A 362 -28.58 7.31 48.53
CA PRO A 362 -29.48 7.36 49.67
C PRO A 362 -29.46 8.68 50.46
N TRP A 363 -28.39 9.49 50.30
CA TRP A 363 -28.17 10.74 51.02
C TRP A 363 -28.60 11.99 50.23
N GLN A 364 -29.06 11.79 48.99
CA GLN A 364 -29.49 12.88 48.11
C GLN A 364 -31.02 12.91 48.03
N GLU A 365 -31.66 13.56 49.00
CA GLU A 365 -33.12 13.65 49.10
C GLU A 365 -33.81 14.30 47.89
N ASP A 366 -33.07 15.14 47.13
CA ASP A 366 -33.61 15.86 45.99
C ASP A 366 -33.40 15.12 44.64
N LEU A 367 -32.68 14.00 44.65
CA LEU A 367 -32.35 13.27 43.42
C LEU A 367 -33.31 12.10 43.22
N HIS A 368 -34.29 12.29 42.37
CA HIS A 368 -35.31 11.26 42.08
C HIS A 368 -34.92 10.50 40.82
N LEU A 369 -34.02 9.48 40.95
CA LEU A 369 -33.74 8.56 39.87
C LEU A 369 -34.89 7.55 39.69
N PRO A 370 -35.21 7.15 38.45
CA PRO A 370 -36.17 6.10 38.20
C PRO A 370 -35.79 4.77 38.88
N ASP A 371 -36.76 4.09 39.48
CA ASP A 371 -36.54 2.79 40.14
C ASP A 371 -35.83 1.77 39.25
N THR A 372 -36.13 1.80 37.96
CA THR A 372 -35.48 0.93 36.96
C THR A 372 -34.00 1.21 36.83
N LEU A 373 -33.57 2.47 36.97
CA LEU A 373 -32.17 2.87 36.92
C LEU A 373 -31.46 2.49 38.23
N LEU A 374 -32.08 2.70 39.36
CA LEU A 374 -31.55 2.28 40.67
C LEU A 374 -31.34 0.76 40.72
N GLN A 375 -32.31 -0.03 40.28
CA GLN A 375 -32.17 -1.49 40.16
C GLN A 375 -31.06 -1.91 39.20
N LEU A 376 -30.86 -1.18 38.11
CA LEU A 376 -29.78 -1.45 37.17
C LEU A 376 -28.41 -1.15 37.79
N ILE A 377 -28.28 -0.07 38.57
CA ILE A 377 -27.09 0.29 39.32
C ILE A 377 -26.73 -0.82 40.30
N ASP A 378 -27.69 -1.20 41.18
CA ASP A 378 -27.46 -2.24 42.17
C ASP A 378 -27.03 -3.56 41.55
N ARG A 379 -27.72 -3.99 40.51
CA ARG A 379 -27.39 -5.22 39.78
C ARG A 379 -26.00 -5.18 39.17
N THR A 380 -25.59 -4.02 38.61
CA THR A 380 -24.32 -3.88 37.97
C THR A 380 -23.17 -3.83 38.98
N VAL A 381 -23.35 -3.17 40.13
CA VAL A 381 -22.41 -3.19 41.26
C VAL A 381 -22.22 -4.62 41.76
N ASP A 382 -23.32 -5.36 41.94
CA ASP A 382 -23.27 -6.76 42.38
C ASP A 382 -22.56 -7.68 41.35
N MET A 383 -22.71 -7.39 40.07
CA MET A 383 -21.93 -8.09 39.03
C MET A 383 -20.43 -7.77 39.16
N GLY A 384 -20.05 -6.50 39.31
CA GLY A 384 -18.66 -6.08 39.46
C GLY A 384 -17.99 -6.67 40.71
N ARG A 385 -18.70 -6.76 41.85
CA ARG A 385 -18.17 -7.38 43.07
C ARG A 385 -17.90 -8.87 42.95
N LYS A 386 -18.56 -9.57 42.03
CA LYS A 386 -18.32 -10.99 41.75
C LYS A 386 -17.07 -11.23 40.87
N PHE A 387 -16.58 -10.18 40.18
CA PHE A 387 -15.38 -10.27 39.38
C PHE A 387 -14.16 -10.07 40.31
N SER A 388 -13.28 -11.05 40.35
CA SER A 388 -12.02 -10.97 41.10
C SER A 388 -10.88 -11.56 40.30
N ARG A 389 -9.64 -11.35 40.75
CA ARG A 389 -8.47 -11.97 40.13
C ARG A 389 -8.54 -13.51 40.11
N ASP A 390 -9.16 -14.08 41.15
CA ASP A 390 -9.25 -15.53 41.32
C ASP A 390 -10.50 -16.12 40.62
N ASN A 391 -11.44 -15.26 40.24
CA ASN A 391 -12.64 -15.62 39.49
C ASN A 391 -12.92 -14.56 38.40
N PRO A 392 -12.13 -14.53 37.33
CA PRO A 392 -12.35 -13.58 36.26
C PRO A 392 -13.70 -13.90 35.58
N ALA A 393 -14.45 -12.84 35.25
CA ALA A 393 -15.67 -12.97 34.47
C ALA A 393 -15.38 -13.64 33.12
N ASP A 394 -16.26 -14.53 32.65
CA ASP A 394 -16.24 -14.93 31.26
C ASP A 394 -16.56 -13.74 30.36
N SER A 395 -16.23 -13.86 29.07
CA SER A 395 -16.42 -12.77 28.10
C SER A 395 -17.85 -12.25 28.02
N THR A 396 -18.84 -13.11 28.24
CA THR A 396 -20.26 -12.78 28.19
C THR A 396 -20.68 -11.98 29.42
N ALA A 397 -20.18 -12.36 30.61
CA ALA A 397 -20.45 -11.65 31.85
C ALA A 397 -19.77 -10.26 31.85
N MET A 398 -18.56 -10.17 31.32
CA MET A 398 -17.85 -8.89 31.18
C MET A 398 -18.57 -7.98 30.18
N GLN A 399 -18.99 -8.49 29.04
CA GLN A 399 -19.76 -7.70 28.07
C GLN A 399 -21.08 -7.19 28.69
N ALA A 400 -21.81 -8.03 29.41
CA ALA A 400 -23.05 -7.63 30.06
C ALA A 400 -22.81 -6.55 31.14
N TYR A 401 -21.71 -6.64 31.89
CA TYR A 401 -21.28 -5.60 32.82
C TYR A 401 -21.02 -4.27 32.13
N ASP A 402 -20.24 -4.29 31.06
CA ASP A 402 -19.87 -3.10 30.28
C ASP A 402 -21.10 -2.45 29.64
N GLU A 403 -22.03 -3.24 29.08
CA GLU A 403 -23.28 -2.75 28.50
C GLU A 403 -24.18 -2.08 29.55
N ASN A 404 -24.30 -2.68 30.73
CA ASN A 404 -25.06 -2.10 31.83
C ASN A 404 -24.41 -0.80 32.34
N HIS A 405 -23.09 -0.82 32.53
CA HIS A 405 -22.35 0.35 32.97
C HIS A 405 -22.51 1.53 32.00
N PHE A 406 -22.43 1.24 30.70
CA PHE A 406 -22.63 2.22 29.65
C PHE A 406 -24.05 2.79 29.64
N LYS A 407 -25.06 1.91 29.83
CA LYS A 407 -26.48 2.32 29.92
C LYS A 407 -26.73 3.24 31.12
N ILE A 408 -26.20 2.88 32.30
CA ILE A 408 -26.28 3.70 33.50
C ILE A 408 -25.65 5.07 33.28
N ALA A 409 -24.44 5.10 32.75
CA ALA A 409 -23.72 6.34 32.44
C ALA A 409 -24.55 7.27 31.56
N ARG A 410 -25.12 6.74 30.47
CA ARG A 410 -25.93 7.50 29.53
C ARG A 410 -27.20 8.06 30.16
N GLU A 411 -27.87 7.28 31.01
CA GLU A 411 -29.11 7.70 31.63
C GLU A 411 -28.86 8.72 32.75
N ILE A 412 -27.83 8.54 33.57
CA ILE A 412 -27.48 9.48 34.66
C ILE A 412 -27.07 10.85 34.09
N HIS A 413 -26.40 10.91 32.96
CA HIS A 413 -26.06 12.20 32.33
C HIS A 413 -27.25 13.03 31.84
N GLN A 414 -28.43 12.48 31.81
CA GLN A 414 -29.66 13.26 31.51
C GLN A 414 -30.05 14.14 32.70
N PHE A 415 -29.59 13.83 33.91
CA PHE A 415 -29.86 14.62 35.09
C PHE A 415 -28.87 15.76 35.28
N PRO A 416 -29.31 17.01 35.45
CA PRO A 416 -28.45 18.18 35.55
C PRO A 416 -27.38 18.09 36.63
N GLU A 417 -27.66 17.37 37.74
CA GLU A 417 -26.78 17.17 38.89
C GLU A 417 -25.52 16.34 38.57
N PHE A 418 -25.53 15.62 37.46
CA PHE A 418 -24.42 14.79 36.99
C PHE A 418 -23.77 15.30 35.70
N ARG A 419 -24.12 16.49 35.26
CA ARG A 419 -23.47 17.18 34.14
C ARG A 419 -22.33 18.04 34.64
#